data_0c6674b57935287460039c0b70d9812d
#
_entry.id   0c6674b57935287460039c0b70d9812d
#
_cell.length_a   1.000
_cell.length_b   1.000
_cell.length_c   1.000
_cell.angle_alpha   90.00
_cell.angle_beta   90.00
_cell.angle_gamma   90.00
#
_symmetry.space_group_name_H-M   'P 1'
#
loop_
_entity.id
_entity.type
_entity.pdbx_description
1 polymer ?
#
loop_
_entity_poly.entity_id
_entity_poly.type
_entity_poly.pdbx_seq_one_letter_code
_entity_poly.pdbx_strand_id
1 'polypeptide(L)'
;VNDLYEPLYNFWLQLQVNGDYIHSELQQLKSRFPDRGSARGLFEDAKEKLYDLDVTDKDRAVCFYIINKCSFSGLTESSSFSEQASDANFSMRGIDKLPVYTKLIEDWYITNVDYHHLLGDKEKTFVYLDPPYDIKDNLYGRKGSIHKKFDHDDFAKTCEIYNSEMLISYNSDQLVKDRFTNWNVAEFDLTYTMRSVGEYMRNQKTRKELLLFNYKLGIF
;
A
#
# COMPACT_ATOMS: atom_id res chain seq x y z
N VAL A 1 -0.60 2.21 12.89
CA VAL A 1 -0.83 2.08 11.43
C VAL A 1 -1.90 1.04 11.20
N ASN A 2 -2.80 1.28 10.25
CA ASN A 2 -3.89 0.36 9.91
C ASN A 2 -3.97 0.14 8.40
N ASP A 3 -4.25 -1.07 7.99
CA ASP A 3 -4.62 -1.39 6.61
C ASP A 3 -5.63 -2.54 6.59
N LEU A 4 -6.71 -2.39 5.80
CA LEU A 4 -7.75 -3.42 5.69
C LEU A 4 -7.30 -4.57 4.77
N TYR A 5 -6.29 -4.36 3.93
CA TYR A 5 -5.74 -5.40 3.08
C TYR A 5 -4.88 -6.38 3.89
N GLU A 6 -5.47 -7.53 4.23
CA GLU A 6 -4.89 -8.50 5.16
C GLU A 6 -3.44 -8.91 4.81
N PRO A 7 -3.07 -9.22 3.54
CA PRO A 7 -1.69 -9.60 3.24
C PRO A 7 -0.66 -8.51 3.53
N LEU A 8 -1.01 -7.23 3.33
CA LEU A 8 -0.14 -6.11 3.66
C LEU A 8 -0.03 -5.91 5.17
N TYR A 9 -1.16 -5.98 5.89
CA TYR A 9 -1.18 -5.96 7.35
C TYR A 9 -0.31 -7.08 7.93
N ASN A 10 -0.52 -8.32 7.48
CA ASN A 10 0.26 -9.47 7.93
C ASN A 10 1.76 -9.27 7.65
N PHE A 11 2.13 -8.75 6.47
CA PHE A 11 3.52 -8.47 6.15
C PHE A 11 4.17 -7.51 7.14
N TRP A 12 3.53 -6.39 7.46
CA TRP A 12 4.09 -5.43 8.39
C TRP A 12 4.16 -5.97 9.83
N LEU A 13 3.12 -6.69 10.27
CA LEU A 13 3.09 -7.31 11.58
C LEU A 13 4.19 -8.37 11.71
N GLN A 14 4.34 -9.24 10.71
CA GLN A 14 5.38 -10.28 10.72
C GLN A 14 6.78 -9.70 10.57
N LEU A 15 6.96 -8.63 9.80
CA LEU A 15 8.24 -7.93 9.72
C LEU A 15 8.64 -7.34 11.08
N GLN A 16 7.68 -6.85 11.86
CA GLN A 16 7.92 -6.34 13.22
C GLN A 16 8.36 -7.44 14.18
N VAL A 17 7.69 -8.60 14.18
CA VAL A 17 7.87 -9.65 15.19
C VAL A 17 8.80 -10.79 14.75
N ASN A 18 8.97 -10.99 13.45
CA ASN A 18 9.77 -12.08 12.83
C ASN A 18 10.73 -11.54 11.75
N GLY A 19 11.21 -10.30 11.88
CA GLY A 19 12.01 -9.62 10.86
C GLY A 19 13.26 -10.37 10.44
N ASP A 20 14.00 -10.97 11.37
CA ASP A 20 15.20 -11.74 11.09
C ASP A 20 14.89 -12.99 10.25
N TYR A 21 13.78 -13.67 10.55
CA TYR A 21 13.32 -14.80 9.76
C TYR A 21 13.00 -14.39 8.33
N ILE A 22 12.18 -13.36 8.16
CA ILE A 22 11.76 -12.86 6.83
C ILE A 22 12.98 -12.44 6.01
N HIS A 23 13.91 -11.70 6.63
CA HIS A 23 15.14 -11.27 5.98
C HIS A 23 15.98 -12.47 5.51
N SER A 24 16.25 -13.42 6.39
CA SER A 24 17.05 -14.62 6.09
C SER A 24 16.42 -15.47 4.99
N GLU A 25 15.10 -15.71 5.06
CA GLU A 25 14.38 -16.52 4.09
C GLU A 25 14.38 -15.87 2.70
N LEU A 26 14.13 -14.55 2.64
CA LEU A 26 14.19 -13.81 1.38
C LEU A 26 15.59 -13.78 0.76
N GLN A 27 16.66 -13.70 1.57
CA GLN A 27 18.03 -13.79 1.08
C GLN A 27 18.31 -15.16 0.46
N GLN A 28 17.89 -16.25 1.13
CA GLN A 28 18.05 -17.62 0.63
C GLN A 28 17.26 -17.82 -0.68
N LEU A 29 16.00 -17.37 -0.72
CA LEU A 29 15.16 -17.46 -1.91
C LEU A 29 15.77 -16.66 -3.06
N LYS A 30 16.20 -15.42 -2.84
CA LYS A 30 16.83 -14.61 -3.89
C LYS A 30 18.14 -15.23 -4.39
N SER A 31 18.91 -15.85 -3.53
CA SER A 31 20.15 -16.57 -3.94
C SER A 31 19.85 -17.81 -4.77
N ARG A 32 18.75 -18.51 -4.46
CA ARG A 32 18.30 -19.71 -5.19
C ARG A 32 17.61 -19.38 -6.52
N PHE A 33 16.95 -18.23 -6.59
CA PHE A 33 16.19 -17.75 -7.74
C PHE A 33 16.75 -16.38 -8.21
N PRO A 34 18.00 -16.34 -8.74
CA PRO A 34 18.70 -15.08 -8.98
C PRO A 34 18.21 -14.31 -10.20
N ASP A 35 17.65 -14.99 -11.19
CA ASP A 35 17.29 -14.43 -12.50
C ASP A 35 15.77 -14.37 -12.72
N ARG A 36 15.38 -13.71 -13.82
CA ARG A 36 13.98 -13.49 -14.20
C ARG A 36 13.21 -14.78 -14.44
N GLY A 37 13.85 -15.78 -15.06
CA GLY A 37 13.20 -17.03 -15.41
C GLY A 37 12.85 -17.84 -14.16
N SER A 38 13.80 -17.99 -13.25
CA SER A 38 13.60 -18.67 -11.97
C SER A 38 12.64 -17.93 -11.04
N ALA A 39 12.65 -16.60 -11.05
CA ALA A 39 11.75 -15.78 -10.24
C ALA A 39 10.26 -15.91 -10.63
N ARG A 40 9.94 -16.29 -11.87
CA ARG A 40 8.56 -16.53 -12.28
C ARG A 40 7.93 -17.70 -11.53
N GLY A 41 8.61 -18.83 -11.45
CA GLY A 41 8.13 -20.00 -10.68
C GLY A 41 7.95 -19.68 -9.19
N LEU A 42 8.90 -18.94 -8.61
CA LEU A 42 8.80 -18.46 -7.23
C LEU A 42 7.58 -17.53 -7.01
N PHE A 43 7.29 -16.65 -7.96
CA PHE A 43 6.12 -15.75 -7.91
C PHE A 43 4.80 -16.54 -7.95
N GLU A 44 4.67 -17.53 -8.84
CA GLU A 44 3.45 -18.34 -8.94
C GLU A 44 3.24 -19.19 -7.67
N ASP A 45 4.28 -19.83 -7.15
CA ASP A 45 4.25 -20.57 -5.90
C ASP A 45 3.84 -19.65 -4.71
N ALA A 46 4.41 -18.45 -4.65
CA ALA A 46 4.03 -17.46 -3.62
C ALA A 46 2.56 -17.06 -3.71
N LYS A 47 1.99 -16.92 -4.93
CA LYS A 47 0.56 -16.62 -5.11
C LYS A 47 -0.35 -17.74 -4.63
N GLU A 48 0.01 -19.00 -4.84
CA GLU A 48 -0.74 -20.14 -4.34
C GLU A 48 -0.74 -20.18 -2.81
N LYS A 49 0.40 -19.88 -2.18
CA LYS A 49 0.60 -19.94 -0.73
C LYS A 49 0.03 -18.75 0.03
N LEU A 50 -0.18 -17.60 -0.62
CA LEU A 50 -0.56 -16.35 0.07
C LEU A 50 -1.83 -16.48 0.92
N TYR A 51 -2.80 -17.27 0.48
CA TYR A 51 -4.08 -17.50 1.15
C TYR A 51 -4.28 -18.94 1.65
N ASP A 52 -3.23 -19.72 1.61
CA ASP A 52 -3.25 -21.09 2.13
C ASP A 52 -3.19 -21.05 3.66
N LEU A 53 -4.20 -21.64 4.30
CA LEU A 53 -4.32 -21.66 5.77
C LEU A 53 -3.32 -22.62 6.44
N ASP A 54 -2.74 -23.56 5.68
CA ASP A 54 -1.70 -24.46 6.17
C ASP A 54 -0.31 -23.80 6.16
N VAL A 55 -0.18 -22.63 5.53
CA VAL A 55 1.05 -21.81 5.50
C VAL A 55 1.07 -20.86 6.68
N THR A 56 2.19 -20.78 7.40
CA THR A 56 2.31 -19.89 8.56
C THR A 56 2.25 -18.41 8.18
N ASP A 57 1.84 -17.54 9.10
CA ASP A 57 1.73 -16.10 8.86
C ASP A 57 3.05 -15.46 8.41
N LYS A 58 4.18 -15.89 8.99
CA LYS A 58 5.51 -15.40 8.60
C LYS A 58 5.92 -15.85 7.19
N ASP A 59 5.51 -17.07 6.77
CA ASP A 59 5.76 -17.55 5.41
C ASP A 59 4.84 -16.86 4.40
N ARG A 60 3.59 -16.59 4.76
CA ARG A 60 2.70 -15.76 3.96
C ARG A 60 3.22 -14.33 3.80
N ALA A 61 3.88 -13.78 4.81
CA ALA A 61 4.55 -12.48 4.72
C ALA A 61 5.72 -12.51 3.72
N VAL A 62 6.51 -13.59 3.70
CA VAL A 62 7.56 -13.82 2.67
C VAL A 62 6.92 -13.88 1.28
N CYS A 63 5.83 -14.65 1.12
CA CYS A 63 5.10 -14.74 -0.15
C CYS A 63 4.59 -13.37 -0.60
N PHE A 64 4.00 -12.59 0.29
CA PHE A 64 3.53 -11.23 -0.02
C PHE A 64 4.66 -10.32 -0.54
N TYR A 65 5.83 -10.34 0.09
CA TYR A 65 6.97 -9.56 -0.37
C TYR A 65 7.39 -9.94 -1.79
N ILE A 66 7.51 -11.24 -2.08
CA ILE A 66 7.86 -11.76 -3.42
C ILE A 66 6.84 -11.28 -4.45
N ILE A 67 5.55 -11.46 -4.17
CA ILE A 67 4.47 -11.05 -5.07
C ILE A 67 4.52 -9.54 -5.32
N ASN A 68 4.64 -8.73 -4.27
CA ASN A 68 4.70 -7.27 -4.40
C ASN A 68 5.91 -6.83 -5.24
N LYS A 69 7.09 -7.44 -5.05
CA LYS A 69 8.32 -7.05 -5.76
C LYS A 69 8.40 -7.58 -7.19
N CYS A 70 7.72 -8.70 -7.49
CA CYS A 70 7.76 -9.34 -8.80
C CYS A 70 6.52 -9.04 -9.67
N SER A 71 5.50 -8.36 -9.13
CA SER A 71 4.29 -8.03 -9.89
C SER A 71 4.44 -6.75 -10.72
N PHE A 72 3.68 -6.66 -11.80
CA PHE A 72 3.57 -5.43 -12.58
C PHE A 72 3.00 -4.30 -11.70
N SER A 73 3.71 -3.17 -11.65
CA SER A 73 3.36 -1.97 -10.86
C SER A 73 3.10 -2.23 -9.37
N GLY A 74 3.54 -3.35 -8.80
CA GLY A 74 3.31 -3.66 -7.39
C GLY A 74 1.85 -3.97 -7.03
N LEU A 75 1.01 -4.28 -8.02
CA LEU A 75 -0.43 -4.56 -7.85
C LEU A 75 -0.73 -5.93 -7.18
N THR A 76 0.28 -6.54 -6.60
CA THR A 76 0.22 -7.78 -5.82
C THR A 76 -0.45 -8.96 -6.56
N GLU A 77 -1.31 -9.73 -5.90
CA GLU A 77 -1.91 -10.94 -6.48
C GLU A 77 -2.88 -10.68 -7.64
N SER A 78 -3.38 -9.45 -7.77
CA SER A 78 -4.27 -9.06 -8.89
C SER A 78 -3.50 -8.88 -10.20
N SER A 79 -2.17 -8.85 -10.13
CA SER A 79 -1.29 -8.58 -11.25
C SER A 79 -0.61 -9.86 -11.78
N SER A 80 -0.09 -9.74 -13.00
CA SER A 80 0.79 -10.75 -13.59
C SER A 80 2.24 -10.53 -13.14
N PHE A 81 3.04 -11.57 -13.29
CA PHE A 81 4.49 -11.48 -13.14
C PHE A 81 5.08 -10.47 -14.13
N SER A 82 6.01 -9.67 -13.64
CA SER A 82 6.77 -8.72 -14.45
C SER A 82 8.26 -9.03 -14.36
N GLU A 83 8.86 -9.42 -15.48
CA GLU A 83 10.29 -9.65 -15.57
C GLU A 83 11.12 -8.44 -15.16
N GLN A 84 10.68 -7.26 -15.58
CA GLN A 84 11.37 -6.01 -15.26
C GLN A 84 11.27 -5.71 -13.74
N ALA A 85 10.09 -5.92 -13.14
CA ALA A 85 9.91 -5.70 -11.71
C ALA A 85 10.71 -6.72 -10.89
N SER A 86 10.72 -8.01 -11.28
CA SER A 86 11.47 -9.05 -10.59
C SER A 86 13.00 -8.80 -10.59
N ASP A 87 13.50 -8.16 -11.64
CA ASP A 87 14.92 -7.82 -11.77
C ASP A 87 15.29 -6.56 -10.95
N ALA A 88 14.43 -5.53 -11.05
CA ALA A 88 14.71 -4.24 -10.42
C ALA A 88 14.33 -4.16 -8.94
N ASN A 89 13.21 -4.79 -8.55
CA ASN A 89 12.60 -4.60 -7.23
C ASN A 89 12.83 -5.79 -6.29
N PHE A 90 12.83 -7.04 -6.80
CA PHE A 90 13.20 -8.21 -6.01
C PHE A 90 14.72 -8.37 -6.01
N SER A 91 15.41 -7.58 -5.22
CA SER A 91 16.87 -7.45 -5.21
C SER A 91 17.44 -7.63 -3.80
N MET A 92 18.67 -8.16 -3.69
CA MET A 92 19.39 -8.27 -2.42
C MET A 92 19.45 -6.92 -1.71
N ARG A 93 19.75 -5.84 -2.44
CA ARG A 93 19.77 -4.47 -1.87
C ARG A 93 18.43 -4.08 -1.21
N GLY A 94 17.30 -4.50 -1.78
CA GLY A 94 15.97 -4.25 -1.20
C GLY A 94 15.73 -5.10 0.05
N ILE A 95 16.13 -6.38 -0.01
CA ILE A 95 16.01 -7.33 1.10
C ILE A 95 16.88 -6.89 2.28
N ASP A 96 18.11 -6.48 2.05
CA ASP A 96 19.07 -6.04 3.08
C ASP A 96 18.64 -4.77 3.82
N LYS A 97 17.61 -4.06 3.35
CA LYS A 97 17.00 -2.94 4.07
C LYS A 97 15.95 -3.35 5.10
N LEU A 98 15.44 -4.58 5.04
CA LEU A 98 14.36 -5.04 5.92
C LEU A 98 14.72 -4.93 7.42
N PRO A 99 15.94 -5.26 7.89
CA PRO A 99 16.30 -5.07 9.30
C PRO A 99 16.21 -3.62 9.78
N VAL A 100 16.46 -2.64 8.89
CA VAL A 100 16.30 -1.22 9.20
C VAL A 100 14.82 -0.89 9.39
N TYR A 101 13.95 -1.43 8.52
CA TYR A 101 12.51 -1.24 8.66
C TYR A 101 11.95 -1.94 9.89
N THR A 102 12.39 -3.17 10.21
CA THR A 102 12.03 -3.89 11.45
C THR A 102 12.26 -3.00 12.67
N LYS A 103 13.45 -2.38 12.75
CA LYS A 103 13.78 -1.48 13.86
C LYS A 103 12.94 -0.20 13.85
N LEU A 104 12.65 0.36 12.66
CA LEU A 104 11.87 1.59 12.53
C LEU A 104 10.41 1.41 13.02
N ILE A 105 9.86 0.21 12.84
CA ILE A 105 8.47 -0.10 13.16
C ILE A 105 8.29 -0.82 14.50
N GLU A 106 9.35 -1.00 15.29
CA GLU A 106 9.33 -1.80 16.53
C GLU A 106 8.25 -1.36 17.53
N ASP A 107 7.98 -0.06 17.60
CA ASP A 107 6.98 0.53 18.49
C ASP A 107 5.62 0.81 17.81
N TRP A 108 5.44 0.39 16.56
CA TRP A 108 4.19 0.66 15.86
C TRP A 108 3.07 -0.24 16.37
N TYR A 109 1.89 0.36 16.57
CA TYR A 109 0.66 -0.39 16.77
C TYR A 109 0.04 -0.66 15.39
N ILE A 110 0.13 -1.92 14.94
CA ILE A 110 -0.29 -2.34 13.60
C ILE A 110 -1.63 -3.07 13.71
N THR A 111 -2.64 -2.62 12.96
CA THR A 111 -4.00 -3.14 13.02
C THR A 111 -4.58 -3.47 11.64
N ASN A 112 -5.59 -4.35 11.62
CA ASN A 112 -6.36 -4.71 10.43
C ASN A 112 -7.85 -4.64 10.79
N VAL A 113 -8.35 -3.42 10.93
CA VAL A 113 -9.75 -3.17 11.28
C VAL A 113 -10.34 -2.09 10.37
N ASP A 114 -11.66 -2.02 10.31
CA ASP A 114 -12.33 -0.94 9.59
C ASP A 114 -12.02 0.42 10.23
N TYR A 115 -11.86 1.45 9.40
CA TYR A 115 -11.49 2.80 9.84
C TYR A 115 -12.47 3.41 10.85
N HIS A 116 -13.75 3.03 10.81
CA HIS A 116 -14.75 3.46 11.79
C HIS A 116 -14.40 3.09 13.24
N HIS A 117 -13.61 2.03 13.45
CA HIS A 117 -13.15 1.62 14.78
C HIS A 117 -11.91 2.37 15.25
N LEU A 118 -11.28 3.14 14.37
CA LEU A 118 -10.02 3.84 14.66
C LEU A 118 -10.21 5.34 14.80
N LEU A 119 -11.11 5.92 14.01
CA LEU A 119 -11.41 7.34 14.07
C LEU A 119 -12.14 7.66 15.35
N GLY A 120 -11.83 8.79 15.95
CA GLY A 120 -12.43 9.26 17.19
C GLY A 120 -11.80 10.56 17.65
N ASP A 121 -12.45 11.25 18.59
CA ASP A 121 -11.91 12.45 19.20
C ASP A 121 -10.81 12.07 20.20
N LYS A 122 -9.56 12.23 19.77
CA LYS A 122 -8.37 12.01 20.60
C LYS A 122 -7.57 13.30 20.66
N GLU A 123 -7.43 13.87 21.84
CA GLU A 123 -6.61 15.06 22.02
C GLU A 123 -5.18 14.83 21.54
N LYS A 124 -4.60 15.85 20.88
CA LYS A 124 -3.22 15.84 20.37
C LYS A 124 -2.91 14.70 19.41
N THR A 125 -3.90 14.23 18.67
CA THR A 125 -3.74 13.18 17.69
C THR A 125 -3.80 13.77 16.29
N PHE A 126 -2.80 13.45 15.48
CA PHE A 126 -2.79 13.71 14.06
C PHE A 126 -3.07 12.41 13.31
N VAL A 127 -4.01 12.45 12.36
CA VAL A 127 -4.41 11.27 11.59
C VAL A 127 -4.11 11.49 10.11
N TYR A 128 -3.27 10.64 9.52
CA TYR A 128 -3.08 10.57 8.08
C TYR A 128 -3.96 9.46 7.50
N LEU A 129 -4.76 9.79 6.50
CA LEU A 129 -5.70 8.89 5.85
C LEU A 129 -5.37 8.78 4.35
N ASP A 130 -5.24 7.55 3.88
CA ASP A 130 -4.98 7.20 2.48
C ASP A 130 -6.05 6.20 2.00
N PRO A 131 -7.28 6.66 1.78
CA PRO A 131 -8.37 5.79 1.33
C PRO A 131 -8.14 5.30 -0.10
N PRO A 132 -8.82 4.24 -0.54
CA PRO A 132 -8.86 3.89 -1.95
C PRO A 132 -9.30 5.10 -2.78
N TYR A 133 -8.59 5.38 -3.88
CA TYR A 133 -8.93 6.53 -4.74
C TYR A 133 -10.28 6.30 -5.44
N ASP A 134 -11.08 7.35 -5.56
CA ASP A 134 -12.36 7.33 -6.30
C ASP A 134 -12.11 7.33 -7.82
N ILE A 135 -11.62 6.20 -8.32
CA ILE A 135 -11.30 5.98 -9.73
C ILE A 135 -11.99 4.70 -10.23
N LYS A 136 -12.19 4.61 -11.53
CA LYS A 136 -12.86 3.44 -12.14
C LYS A 136 -12.05 2.14 -12.13
N ASP A 137 -10.79 2.19 -11.67
CA ASP A 137 -9.86 1.07 -11.70
C ASP A 137 -9.98 0.22 -10.41
N ASN A 138 -9.94 -1.09 -10.56
CA ASN A 138 -10.06 -2.04 -9.45
C ASN A 138 -8.68 -2.44 -8.95
N LEU A 139 -8.00 -1.57 -8.20
CA LEU A 139 -6.58 -1.71 -7.89
C LEU A 139 -6.29 -2.55 -6.64
N TYR A 140 -7.18 -2.59 -5.65
CA TYR A 140 -6.88 -3.15 -4.34
C TYR A 140 -7.76 -4.36 -3.97
N GLY A 141 -7.11 -5.38 -3.35
CA GLY A 141 -7.74 -6.61 -2.92
C GLY A 141 -8.01 -7.59 -4.07
N ARG A 142 -8.34 -8.84 -3.69
CA ARG A 142 -8.64 -9.91 -4.65
C ARG A 142 -9.79 -9.49 -5.57
N LYS A 143 -9.53 -9.34 -6.87
CA LYS A 143 -10.48 -8.84 -7.89
C LYS A 143 -11.02 -7.43 -7.60
N GLY A 144 -10.27 -6.57 -6.91
CA GLY A 144 -10.68 -5.21 -6.58
C GLY A 144 -11.74 -5.15 -5.46
N SER A 145 -11.85 -6.17 -4.62
CA SER A 145 -12.92 -6.28 -3.61
C SER A 145 -12.90 -5.18 -2.56
N ILE A 146 -11.73 -4.66 -2.20
CA ILE A 146 -11.58 -3.58 -1.21
C ILE A 146 -11.99 -2.25 -1.85
N HIS A 147 -11.56 -1.99 -3.06
CA HIS A 147 -11.85 -0.76 -3.80
C HIS A 147 -13.35 -0.59 -4.08
N LYS A 148 -14.00 -1.65 -4.59
CA LYS A 148 -15.42 -1.61 -4.98
C LYS A 148 -16.40 -1.41 -3.83
N LYS A 149 -16.02 -1.75 -2.61
CA LYS A 149 -16.87 -1.70 -1.43
C LYS A 149 -16.68 -0.45 -0.57
N PHE A 150 -15.69 0.37 -0.89
CA PHE A 150 -15.41 1.57 -0.11
C PHE A 150 -16.45 2.66 -0.39
N ASP A 151 -17.16 3.06 0.63
CA ASP A 151 -18.16 4.14 0.56
C ASP A 151 -17.49 5.49 0.84
N HIS A 152 -17.22 6.23 -0.24
CA HIS A 152 -16.56 7.52 -0.16
C HIS A 152 -17.42 8.61 0.51
N ASP A 153 -18.74 8.52 0.42
CA ASP A 153 -19.64 9.48 1.04
C ASP A 153 -19.75 9.23 2.55
N ASP A 154 -19.80 7.97 2.97
CA ASP A 154 -19.77 7.58 4.37
C ASP A 154 -18.40 7.91 5.01
N PHE A 155 -17.31 7.67 4.30
CA PHE A 155 -15.97 8.05 4.73
C PHE A 155 -15.86 9.57 5.00
N ALA A 156 -16.31 10.39 4.07
CA ALA A 156 -16.27 11.84 4.23
C ALA A 156 -17.09 12.29 5.43
N LYS A 157 -18.34 11.77 5.58
CA LYS A 157 -19.19 12.07 6.74
C LYS A 157 -18.53 11.65 8.06
N THR A 158 -17.91 10.49 8.07
CA THR A 158 -17.20 9.99 9.26
C THR A 158 -16.04 10.90 9.63
N CYS A 159 -15.25 11.37 8.65
CA CYS A 159 -14.16 12.31 8.89
C CYS A 159 -14.66 13.68 9.43
N GLU A 160 -15.87 14.13 9.06
CA GLU A 160 -16.46 15.40 9.53
C GLU A 160 -16.99 15.34 10.97
N ILE A 161 -17.28 14.14 11.50
CA ILE A 161 -17.82 13.98 12.86
C ILE A 161 -16.74 14.26 13.92
N TYR A 162 -15.48 13.98 13.63
CA TYR A 162 -14.39 14.01 14.62
C TYR A 162 -13.55 15.29 14.52
N ASN A 163 -13.09 15.77 15.69
CA ASN A 163 -12.29 17.01 15.79
C ASN A 163 -10.77 16.77 15.75
N SER A 164 -10.31 15.54 15.59
CA SER A 164 -8.88 15.25 15.43
C SER A 164 -8.32 15.95 14.19
N GLU A 165 -7.06 16.39 14.25
CA GLU A 165 -6.39 16.94 13.07
C GLU A 165 -6.14 15.84 12.04
N MET A 166 -6.68 16.00 10.84
CA MET A 166 -6.64 14.99 9.80
C MET A 166 -6.03 15.54 8.50
N LEU A 167 -5.22 14.72 7.85
CA LEU A 167 -4.70 14.92 6.51
C LEU A 167 -5.09 13.72 5.65
N ILE A 168 -5.76 13.97 4.53
CA ILE A 168 -6.22 12.93 3.59
C ILE A 168 -5.51 13.11 2.25
N SER A 169 -4.92 12.05 1.69
CA SER A 169 -4.48 12.03 0.29
C SER A 169 -5.57 11.44 -0.60
N TYR A 170 -5.81 12.09 -1.75
CA TYR A 170 -6.83 11.65 -2.71
C TYR A 170 -6.41 12.00 -4.15
N ASN A 171 -6.98 11.30 -5.14
CA ASN A 171 -6.92 11.78 -6.52
C ASN A 171 -7.70 13.09 -6.69
N SER A 172 -7.22 13.99 -7.55
CA SER A 172 -7.94 15.21 -7.86
C SER A 172 -9.17 14.91 -8.72
N ASP A 173 -10.34 14.99 -8.07
CA ASP A 173 -11.65 14.87 -8.70
C ASP A 173 -12.60 15.88 -8.07
N GLN A 174 -13.57 16.39 -8.86
CA GLN A 174 -14.54 17.35 -8.37
C GLN A 174 -15.47 16.72 -7.32
N LEU A 175 -15.86 15.45 -7.49
CA LEU A 175 -16.68 14.71 -6.51
C LEU A 175 -15.99 14.61 -5.15
N VAL A 176 -14.66 14.40 -5.14
CA VAL A 176 -13.89 14.39 -3.90
C VAL A 176 -13.93 15.76 -3.23
N LYS A 177 -13.72 16.86 -3.98
CA LYS A 177 -13.77 18.22 -3.45
C LYS A 177 -15.16 18.57 -2.91
N ASP A 178 -16.22 18.10 -3.57
CA ASP A 178 -17.60 18.36 -3.17
C ASP A 178 -17.98 17.66 -1.86
N ARG A 179 -17.34 16.52 -1.55
CA ARG A 179 -17.51 15.79 -0.27
C ARG A 179 -16.83 16.51 0.90
N PHE A 180 -15.75 17.24 0.66
CA PHE A 180 -14.92 17.88 1.68
C PHE A 180 -14.95 19.42 1.61
N THR A 181 -16.13 20.00 1.39
CA THR A 181 -16.30 21.46 1.16
C THR A 181 -15.83 22.34 2.32
N ASN A 182 -15.81 21.80 3.55
CA ASN A 182 -15.38 22.52 4.75
C ASN A 182 -13.87 22.36 5.04
N TRP A 183 -13.16 21.59 4.22
CA TRP A 183 -11.75 21.27 4.41
C TRP A 183 -10.86 22.18 3.56
N ASN A 184 -9.65 22.41 4.04
CA ASN A 184 -8.63 23.05 3.23
C ASN A 184 -8.14 22.07 2.15
N VAL A 185 -7.84 22.59 0.96
CA VAL A 185 -7.43 21.81 -0.21
C VAL A 185 -6.10 22.34 -0.72
N ALA A 186 -5.11 21.44 -0.83
CA ALA A 186 -3.91 21.67 -1.60
C ALA A 186 -3.88 20.71 -2.80
N GLU A 187 -3.79 21.26 -4.00
CA GLU A 187 -3.71 20.48 -5.24
C GLU A 187 -2.31 20.60 -5.84
N PHE A 188 -1.72 19.49 -6.26
CA PHE A 188 -0.40 19.49 -6.87
C PHE A 188 -0.29 18.45 -7.99
N ASP A 189 0.58 18.76 -8.93
CA ASP A 189 0.86 17.85 -10.05
C ASP A 189 1.81 16.73 -9.60
N LEU A 190 1.37 15.47 -9.74
CA LEU A 190 2.23 14.32 -9.54
C LEU A 190 2.54 13.65 -10.86
N THR A 191 3.81 13.64 -11.25
CA THR A 191 4.25 12.93 -12.44
C THR A 191 4.51 11.47 -12.06
N TYR A 192 3.58 10.59 -12.38
CA TYR A 192 3.83 9.16 -12.27
C TYR A 192 4.78 8.73 -13.39
N THR A 193 6.04 8.50 -13.06
CA THR A 193 6.99 7.87 -13.96
C THR A 193 6.71 6.38 -14.04
N MET A 194 5.62 5.98 -14.68
CA MET A 194 5.53 4.61 -15.17
C MET A 194 6.57 4.46 -16.27
N ARG A 195 7.66 3.77 -15.98
CA ARG A 195 8.61 3.30 -16.99
C ARG A 195 7.96 2.16 -17.78
N SER A 196 6.97 2.47 -18.59
CA SER A 196 6.45 1.54 -19.58
C SER A 196 6.96 1.93 -20.96
N VAL A 197 7.61 0.96 -21.57
CA VAL A 197 8.15 0.97 -22.93
C VAL A 197 7.03 1.20 -23.94
N GLY A 198 7.21 2.09 -24.91
CA GLY A 198 6.38 2.20 -26.09
C GLY A 198 5.43 3.38 -26.13
N GLU A 199 4.38 3.29 -26.95
CA GLU A 199 3.42 4.35 -27.29
C GLU A 199 2.75 5.09 -26.09
N TYR A 200 2.76 4.49 -24.91
CA TYR A 200 2.26 5.10 -23.65
C TYR A 200 3.07 6.32 -23.18
N MET A 201 4.30 6.51 -23.63
CA MET A 201 5.10 7.71 -23.29
C MET A 201 4.53 9.00 -23.89
N ARG A 202 3.67 8.93 -24.91
CA ARG A 202 3.07 10.12 -25.54
C ARG A 202 1.86 10.68 -24.78
N ASN A 203 1.30 9.93 -23.82
CA ASN A 203 0.14 10.31 -23.02
C ASN A 203 0.43 10.21 -21.50
N GLN A 204 1.54 10.78 -21.05
CA GLN A 204 1.71 11.07 -19.63
C GLN A 204 0.66 12.12 -19.23
N LYS A 205 -0.51 11.65 -18.83
CA LYS A 205 -1.47 12.52 -18.15
C LYS A 205 -0.85 12.87 -16.81
N THR A 206 -0.48 14.12 -16.64
CA THR A 206 -0.21 14.72 -15.34
C THR A 206 -1.44 14.43 -14.49
N ARG A 207 -1.31 13.52 -13.54
CA ARG A 207 -2.40 13.29 -12.56
C ARG A 207 -2.21 14.30 -11.46
N LYS A 208 -3.29 14.95 -11.10
CA LYS A 208 -3.30 15.84 -9.96
C LYS A 208 -3.72 15.08 -8.72
N GLU A 209 -3.01 15.34 -7.65
CA GLU A 209 -3.28 14.78 -6.32
C GLU A 209 -3.83 15.88 -5.43
N LEU A 210 -4.68 15.50 -4.49
CA LEU A 210 -5.22 16.37 -3.45
C LEU A 210 -4.65 15.97 -2.08
N LEU A 211 -4.33 16.99 -1.30
CA LEU A 211 -4.24 16.88 0.15
C LEU A 211 -5.40 17.69 0.73
N LEU A 212 -6.25 17.02 1.47
CA LEU A 212 -7.39 17.59 2.18
C LEU A 212 -7.05 17.62 3.68
N PHE A 213 -7.27 18.75 4.36
CA PHE A 213 -6.95 18.86 5.78
C PHE A 213 -7.92 19.80 6.51
N ASN A 214 -8.25 19.42 7.76
CA ASN A 214 -9.24 20.12 8.58
C ASN A 214 -8.64 21.08 9.63
N TYR A 215 -7.35 21.31 9.61
CA TYR A 215 -6.63 22.16 10.55
C TYR A 215 -6.02 23.40 9.87
N LYS A 216 -5.60 24.39 10.68
CA LYS A 216 -4.92 25.58 10.17
C LYS A 216 -3.43 25.30 10.04
N LEU A 217 -2.86 25.57 8.87
CA LEU A 217 -1.41 25.59 8.72
C LEU A 217 -0.87 26.79 9.53
N GLY A 218 0.02 26.49 10.50
CA GLY A 218 0.76 27.54 11.19
C GLY A 218 1.61 28.29 10.17
N ILE A 219 1.55 29.61 10.17
CA ILE A 219 2.50 30.44 9.44
C ILE A 219 3.77 30.41 10.27
N PHE A 220 4.81 29.75 9.76
CA PHE A 220 6.14 29.81 10.32
C PHE A 220 6.85 31.10 9.90
#